data_bdfa1261be99b01bf26f1f0762dfda05
#
_entry.id   bdfa1261be99b01bf26f1f0762dfda05
#
_cell.length_a   1.000
_cell.length_b   1.000
_cell.length_c   1.000
_cell.angle_alpha   90.00
_cell.angle_beta   90.00
_cell.angle_gamma   90.00
#
_symmetry.space_group_name_H-M   'P 1'
#
loop_
_entity.id
_entity.type
_entity.pdbx_description
1 polymer ?
#
loop_
_entity_poly.entity_id
_entity_poly.type
_entity_poly.pdbx_seq_one_letter_code
_entity_poly.pdbx_strand_id
1 'polypeptide(L)'
;EDDGPLAHPVRPEEYIEINNFYTATVYEKAAEIIRMLKIIVGEDGYKKAVQRFFKIYDGHACTVEDWIKVFEKTLGINLKQFSLWYNKKGRPKVKLNESFNGETYTLEFSQEILNDSGTVPNVPMLIPINLSLFDKTGNEIEKSHTILLSKAIERFNYTNLNEKPIPSLLRSLSAPINLEDKLSRDELLVLGAHDSDLFNRWDSIRK
;
A
#
# COMPACT_ATOMS: atom_id res chain seq x y z
N GLU A 1 8.92 14.67 4.61
CA GLU A 1 7.90 15.66 5.02
C GLU A 1 6.78 14.98 5.80
N ASP A 2 6.19 13.88 5.29
CA ASP A 2 5.03 13.20 5.87
C ASP A 2 5.31 12.46 7.21
N ASP A 3 6.56 12.22 7.58
CA ASP A 3 6.96 11.64 8.88
C ASP A 3 7.48 12.72 9.87
N GLY A 4 7.42 13.97 9.50
CA GLY A 4 7.98 15.08 10.29
C GLY A 4 6.92 15.98 10.93
N PRO A 5 7.35 17.05 11.61
CA PRO A 5 6.45 17.98 12.28
C PRO A 5 5.54 18.77 11.31
N LEU A 6 5.87 18.79 10.02
CA LEU A 6 5.08 19.44 8.96
C LEU A 6 4.12 18.44 8.26
N ALA A 7 3.98 17.23 8.78
CA ALA A 7 3.06 16.24 8.21
C ALA A 7 1.61 16.76 8.24
N HIS A 8 0.94 16.67 7.11
CA HIS A 8 -0.45 17.08 6.94
C HIS A 8 -1.18 16.10 5.99
N PRO A 9 -2.51 16.08 6.00
CA PRO A 9 -3.27 15.26 5.03
C PRO A 9 -3.00 15.71 3.59
N VAL A 10 -3.19 14.79 2.64
CA VAL A 10 -3.16 15.11 1.20
C VAL A 10 -4.23 16.15 0.85
N ARG A 11 -5.36 16.09 1.56
CA ARG A 11 -6.43 17.09 1.49
C ARG A 11 -6.50 17.87 2.80
N PRO A 12 -5.67 18.92 2.97
CA PRO A 12 -5.73 19.77 4.17
C PRO A 12 -7.04 20.54 4.19
N GLU A 13 -7.62 20.69 5.38
CA GLU A 13 -8.86 21.44 5.59
C GLU A 13 -8.57 22.94 5.79
N GLU A 14 -7.34 23.28 6.23
CA GLU A 14 -6.91 24.64 6.52
C GLU A 14 -5.51 24.91 5.96
N TYR A 15 -5.27 26.14 5.53
CA TYR A 15 -3.94 26.65 5.16
C TYR A 15 -3.88 28.16 5.44
N ILE A 16 -2.68 28.66 5.69
CA ILE A 16 -2.46 30.09 6.03
C ILE A 16 -2.45 30.92 4.75
N GLU A 17 -1.74 30.45 3.71
CA GLU A 17 -1.69 31.08 2.40
C GLU A 17 -1.65 30.04 1.29
N ILE A 18 -2.04 30.40 0.08
CA ILE A 18 -2.17 29.48 -1.04
C ILE A 18 -0.87 28.73 -1.37
N ASN A 19 0.28 29.32 -1.15
CA ASN A 19 1.58 28.69 -1.37
C ASN A 19 1.82 27.46 -0.47
N ASN A 20 1.20 27.44 0.71
CA ASN A 20 1.28 26.28 1.63
C ASN A 20 0.59 25.04 1.09
N PHE A 21 -0.20 25.17 0.04
CA PHE A 21 -0.91 24.05 -0.59
C PHE A 21 0.00 23.22 -1.51
N TYR A 22 1.08 23.81 -2.02
CA TYR A 22 1.97 23.16 -2.98
C TYR A 22 3.10 22.39 -2.27
N THR A 23 2.77 21.30 -1.62
CA THR A 23 3.70 20.47 -0.84
C THR A 23 3.97 19.13 -1.51
N ALA A 24 5.06 18.44 -1.14
CA ALA A 24 5.33 17.07 -1.56
C ALA A 24 4.18 16.12 -1.14
N THR A 25 3.56 16.33 0.00
CA THR A 25 2.41 15.56 0.45
C THR A 25 1.23 15.69 -0.52
N VAL A 26 0.89 16.91 -0.94
CA VAL A 26 -0.24 17.13 -1.87
C VAL A 26 0.05 16.55 -3.26
N TYR A 27 1.29 16.60 -3.73
CA TYR A 27 1.65 16.10 -5.06
C TYR A 27 2.10 14.65 -5.05
N GLU A 28 3.17 14.34 -4.34
CA GLU A 28 3.82 13.03 -4.41
C GLU A 28 3.00 11.95 -3.69
N LYS A 29 2.55 12.20 -2.45
CA LYS A 29 1.72 11.24 -1.74
C LYS A 29 0.37 11.06 -2.42
N ALA A 30 -0.24 12.12 -2.97
CA ALA A 30 -1.48 11.97 -3.75
C ALA A 30 -1.29 11.09 -4.98
N ALA A 31 -0.18 11.24 -5.71
CA ALA A 31 0.15 10.37 -6.85
C ALA A 31 0.29 8.91 -6.40
N GLU A 32 0.93 8.66 -5.26
CA GLU A 32 1.03 7.31 -4.67
C GLU A 32 -0.34 6.74 -4.27
N ILE A 33 -1.25 7.56 -3.73
CA ILE A 33 -2.62 7.13 -3.41
C ILE A 33 -3.38 6.74 -4.69
N ILE A 34 -3.23 7.51 -5.77
CA ILE A 34 -3.85 7.17 -7.07
C ILE A 34 -3.26 5.87 -7.62
N ARG A 35 -1.95 5.68 -7.54
CA ARG A 35 -1.28 4.44 -7.94
C ARG A 35 -1.75 3.24 -7.12
N MET A 36 -1.89 3.41 -5.82
CA MET A 36 -2.42 2.41 -4.90
C MET A 36 -3.88 2.03 -5.23
N LEU A 37 -4.71 3.00 -5.56
CA LEU A 37 -6.08 2.73 -6.04
C LEU A 37 -6.05 1.88 -7.30
N LYS A 38 -5.16 2.18 -8.26
CA LYS A 38 -4.98 1.38 -9.48
C LYS A 38 -4.57 -0.07 -9.16
N ILE A 39 -3.69 -0.29 -8.19
CA ILE A 39 -3.31 -1.63 -7.74
C ILE A 39 -4.52 -2.38 -7.16
N ILE A 40 -5.31 -1.73 -6.31
CA ILE A 40 -6.50 -2.32 -5.68
C ILE A 40 -7.55 -2.75 -6.70
N VAL A 41 -7.82 -1.92 -7.70
CA VAL A 41 -8.90 -2.16 -8.67
C VAL A 41 -8.44 -2.86 -9.96
N GLY A 42 -7.13 -3.01 -10.13
CA GLY A 42 -6.52 -3.56 -11.34
C GLY A 42 -6.52 -2.59 -12.53
N GLU A 43 -5.70 -2.92 -13.54
CA GLU A 43 -5.51 -2.07 -14.74
C GLU A 43 -6.83 -1.78 -15.48
N ASP A 44 -7.60 -2.82 -15.77
CA ASP A 44 -8.85 -2.70 -16.53
C ASP A 44 -9.93 -1.97 -15.73
N GLY A 45 -10.04 -2.25 -14.43
CA GLY A 45 -10.95 -1.57 -13.53
C GLY A 45 -10.64 -0.07 -13.45
N TYR A 46 -9.37 0.26 -13.29
CA TYR A 46 -8.90 1.64 -13.25
C TYR A 46 -9.22 2.38 -14.54
N LYS A 47 -8.85 1.82 -15.69
CA LYS A 47 -9.12 2.41 -17.00
C LYS A 47 -10.61 2.67 -17.23
N LYS A 48 -11.46 1.69 -16.90
CA LYS A 48 -12.92 1.81 -17.02
C LYS A 48 -13.49 2.92 -16.14
N ALA A 49 -13.02 3.01 -14.89
CA ALA A 49 -13.48 4.04 -13.95
C ALA A 49 -13.03 5.44 -14.37
N VAL A 50 -11.76 5.60 -14.81
CA VAL A 50 -11.22 6.87 -15.30
C VAL A 50 -11.97 7.35 -16.55
N GLN A 51 -12.22 6.47 -17.52
CA GLN A 51 -13.00 6.83 -18.70
C GLN A 51 -14.40 7.32 -18.32
N ARG A 52 -15.04 6.65 -17.36
CA ARG A 52 -16.36 7.08 -16.86
C ARG A 52 -16.27 8.41 -16.12
N PHE A 53 -15.21 8.65 -15.34
CA PHE A 53 -15.00 9.91 -14.64
C PHE A 53 -14.93 11.07 -15.61
N PHE A 54 -14.10 11.00 -16.65
CA PHE A 54 -14.04 12.03 -17.67
C PHE A 54 -15.38 12.22 -18.40
N LYS A 55 -16.08 11.14 -18.73
CA LYS A 55 -17.40 11.25 -19.39
C LYS A 55 -18.43 12.03 -18.54
N ILE A 56 -18.32 11.99 -17.21
CA ILE A 56 -19.28 12.64 -16.29
C ILE A 56 -18.82 14.06 -15.94
N TYR A 57 -17.51 14.27 -15.74
CA TYR A 57 -16.98 15.48 -15.13
C TYR A 57 -16.14 16.34 -16.09
N ASP A 58 -15.99 15.97 -17.36
CA ASP A 58 -15.27 16.82 -18.32
C ASP A 58 -15.94 18.19 -18.41
N GLY A 59 -15.14 19.26 -18.22
CA GLY A 59 -15.61 20.64 -18.18
C GLY A 59 -16.38 21.04 -16.90
N HIS A 60 -16.42 20.18 -15.88
CA HIS A 60 -17.10 20.45 -14.61
C HIS A 60 -16.11 20.46 -13.43
N ALA A 61 -16.45 21.21 -12.38
CA ALA A 61 -15.77 21.11 -11.10
C ALA A 61 -16.17 19.77 -10.42
N CYS A 62 -15.18 19.09 -9.82
CA CYS A 62 -15.39 17.83 -9.12
C CYS A 62 -14.58 17.77 -7.83
N THR A 63 -14.97 16.90 -6.91
CA THR A 63 -14.34 16.67 -5.62
C THR A 63 -13.65 15.30 -5.58
N VAL A 64 -12.85 15.04 -4.54
CA VAL A 64 -12.29 13.72 -4.27
C VAL A 64 -13.40 12.70 -4.02
N GLU A 65 -14.49 13.11 -3.38
CA GLU A 65 -15.67 12.26 -3.16
C GLU A 65 -16.33 11.83 -4.47
N ASP A 66 -16.38 12.71 -5.45
CA ASP A 66 -16.91 12.39 -6.79
C ASP A 66 -16.00 11.37 -7.50
N TRP A 67 -14.69 11.56 -7.38
CA TRP A 67 -13.70 10.59 -7.88
C TRP A 67 -13.94 9.21 -7.29
N ILE A 68 -13.97 9.09 -5.97
CA ILE A 68 -14.19 7.83 -5.27
C ILE A 68 -15.54 7.20 -5.65
N LYS A 69 -16.63 7.98 -5.65
CA LYS A 69 -17.96 7.53 -6.06
C LYS A 69 -18.01 6.93 -7.46
N VAL A 70 -17.27 7.51 -8.41
CA VAL A 70 -17.24 6.97 -9.77
C VAL A 70 -16.61 5.59 -9.79
N PHE A 71 -15.51 5.39 -9.05
CA PHE A 71 -14.88 4.07 -8.92
C PHE A 71 -15.82 3.06 -8.26
N GLU A 72 -16.41 3.41 -7.12
CA GLU A 72 -17.36 2.54 -6.42
C GLU A 72 -18.53 2.12 -7.32
N LYS A 73 -19.19 3.08 -7.99
CA LYS A 73 -20.33 2.82 -8.87
C LYS A 73 -19.95 2.05 -10.14
N THR A 74 -18.72 2.25 -10.66
CA THR A 74 -18.29 1.61 -11.90
C THR A 74 -17.93 0.16 -11.68
N LEU A 75 -17.36 -0.14 -10.51
CA LEU A 75 -16.75 -1.43 -10.20
C LEU A 75 -17.56 -2.26 -9.19
N GLY A 76 -18.59 -1.66 -8.57
CA GLY A 76 -19.41 -2.33 -7.55
C GLY A 76 -18.65 -2.62 -6.25
N ILE A 77 -17.68 -1.78 -5.88
CA ILE A 77 -16.80 -1.94 -4.71
C ILE A 77 -17.05 -0.84 -3.68
N ASN A 78 -16.59 -1.08 -2.44
CA ASN A 78 -16.63 -0.10 -1.35
C ASN A 78 -15.21 0.43 -1.09
N LEU A 79 -15.01 1.73 -1.27
CA LEU A 79 -13.74 2.42 -1.06
C LEU A 79 -13.75 3.34 0.18
N LYS A 80 -14.74 3.22 1.06
CA LYS A 80 -14.85 4.06 2.26
C LYS A 80 -13.60 3.99 3.14
N GLN A 81 -13.03 2.80 3.35
CA GLN A 81 -11.79 2.64 4.11
C GLN A 81 -10.58 3.20 3.35
N PHE A 82 -10.55 3.02 2.02
CA PHE A 82 -9.51 3.60 1.17
C PHE A 82 -9.53 5.13 1.21
N SER A 83 -10.70 5.78 1.26
CA SER A 83 -10.81 7.24 1.26
C SER A 83 -10.13 7.91 2.46
N LEU A 84 -9.82 7.17 3.52
CA LEU A 84 -9.08 7.68 4.68
C LEU A 84 -7.67 8.16 4.32
N TRP A 85 -7.07 7.62 3.25
CA TRP A 85 -5.75 8.05 2.77
C TRP A 85 -5.68 9.53 2.39
N TYR A 86 -6.79 10.13 1.97
CA TYR A 86 -6.85 11.54 1.63
C TYR A 86 -6.89 12.46 2.87
N ASN A 87 -7.36 11.94 4.01
CA ASN A 87 -7.64 12.75 5.20
C ASN A 87 -6.68 12.48 6.36
N LYS A 88 -5.87 11.42 6.27
CA LYS A 88 -4.88 11.10 7.32
C LYS A 88 -3.48 11.57 6.94
N LYS A 89 -2.81 12.23 7.90
CA LYS A 89 -1.40 12.59 7.79
C LYS A 89 -0.51 11.40 8.17
N GLY A 90 0.75 11.46 7.78
CA GLY A 90 1.76 10.47 8.11
C GLY A 90 1.65 9.20 7.29
N ARG A 91 2.61 8.29 7.48
CA ARG A 91 2.66 6.97 6.86
C ARG A 91 2.30 5.90 7.86
N PRO A 92 1.37 4.96 7.55
CA PRO A 92 1.10 3.82 8.41
C PRO A 92 2.37 3.02 8.68
N LYS A 93 2.56 2.62 9.94
CA LYS A 93 3.59 1.64 10.29
C LYS A 93 2.96 0.26 10.29
N VAL A 94 3.59 -0.66 9.60
CA VAL A 94 3.15 -2.05 9.49
C VAL A 94 4.29 -2.95 9.96
N LYS A 95 4.00 -3.82 10.94
CA LYS A 95 4.95 -4.83 11.42
C LYS A 95 4.58 -6.17 10.83
N LEU A 96 5.60 -6.91 10.39
CA LEU A 96 5.47 -8.28 9.95
C LEU A 96 6.00 -9.23 11.03
N ASN A 97 5.20 -10.24 11.37
CA ASN A 97 5.63 -11.44 12.06
C ASN A 97 5.44 -12.65 11.15
N GLU A 98 6.44 -13.49 11.12
CA GLU A 98 6.47 -14.68 10.29
C GLU A 98 6.45 -15.94 11.15
N SER A 99 5.77 -16.99 10.71
CA SER A 99 5.87 -18.32 11.30
C SER A 99 5.80 -19.39 10.23
N PHE A 100 6.51 -20.51 10.46
CA PHE A 100 6.50 -21.69 9.60
C PHE A 100 6.44 -22.94 10.46
N ASN A 101 5.47 -23.81 10.22
CA ASN A 101 5.25 -25.03 10.99
C ASN A 101 5.73 -26.32 10.31
N GLY A 102 6.49 -26.20 9.22
CA GLY A 102 6.99 -27.32 8.40
C GLY A 102 6.16 -27.57 7.14
N GLU A 103 4.97 -26.96 7.00
CA GLU A 103 4.10 -27.10 5.84
C GLU A 103 3.42 -25.77 5.48
N THR A 104 3.00 -25.02 6.49
CA THR A 104 2.28 -23.73 6.32
C THR A 104 3.16 -22.57 6.79
N TYR A 105 3.33 -21.62 5.90
CA TYR A 105 3.95 -20.33 6.18
C TYR A 105 2.88 -19.27 6.41
N THR A 106 2.96 -18.56 7.52
CA THR A 106 2.02 -17.51 7.90
C THR A 106 2.73 -16.16 7.96
N LEU A 107 2.20 -15.21 7.22
CA LEU A 107 2.51 -13.79 7.33
C LEU A 107 1.42 -13.14 8.18
N GLU A 108 1.79 -12.64 9.37
CA GLU A 108 0.92 -11.84 10.21
C GLU A 108 1.35 -10.38 10.17
N PHE A 109 0.49 -9.55 9.60
CA PHE A 109 0.69 -8.11 9.55
C PHE A 109 -0.11 -7.43 10.66
N SER A 110 0.54 -6.50 11.37
CA SER A 110 -0.11 -5.60 12.30
C SER A 110 0.17 -4.15 11.91
N GLN A 111 -0.89 -3.34 11.75
CA GLN A 111 -0.74 -1.93 11.45
C GLN A 111 -1.00 -1.07 12.69
N GLU A 112 -0.12 -0.10 12.92
CA GLU A 112 -0.37 0.95 13.91
C GLU A 112 -1.43 1.89 13.36
N ILE A 113 -2.47 2.13 14.17
CA ILE A 113 -3.52 3.06 13.80
C ILE A 113 -2.97 4.48 13.96
N LEU A 114 -2.96 5.24 12.88
CA LEU A 114 -2.52 6.63 12.90
C LEU A 114 -3.49 7.44 13.77
N ASN A 115 -2.99 7.90 14.91
CA ASN A 115 -3.74 8.77 15.80
C ASN A 115 -3.73 10.19 15.24
N ASP A 116 -4.89 10.64 14.80
CA ASP A 116 -5.14 12.03 14.44
C ASP A 116 -6.08 12.62 15.47
N SER A 117 -5.74 13.78 16.01
CA SER A 117 -6.59 14.51 16.96
C SER A 117 -7.84 15.14 16.31
N GLY A 118 -8.09 14.81 15.03
CA GLY A 118 -9.16 15.38 14.23
C GLY A 118 -10.44 14.54 14.17
N THR A 119 -11.33 14.93 13.26
CA THR A 119 -12.64 14.30 13.00
C THR A 119 -12.55 12.96 12.26
N VAL A 120 -11.35 12.57 11.80
CA VAL A 120 -11.13 11.35 11.01
C VAL A 120 -11.15 10.11 11.90
N PRO A 121 -11.97 9.08 11.57
CA PRO A 121 -12.05 7.87 12.37
C PRO A 121 -10.68 7.20 12.60
N ASN A 122 -10.44 6.80 13.83
CA ASN A 122 -9.23 6.05 14.21
C ASN A 122 -9.41 4.56 13.94
N VAL A 123 -9.37 4.19 12.66
CA VAL A 123 -9.57 2.82 12.16
C VAL A 123 -8.39 2.40 11.26
N PRO A 124 -8.17 1.09 11.09
CA PRO A 124 -7.14 0.58 10.19
C PRO A 124 -7.27 1.14 8.77
N MET A 125 -6.14 1.32 8.09
CA MET A 125 -6.10 1.73 6.68
C MET A 125 -6.30 0.52 5.78
N LEU A 126 -6.84 0.73 4.57
CA LEU A 126 -6.80 -0.27 3.50
C LEU A 126 -5.45 -0.14 2.78
N ILE A 127 -4.59 -1.16 2.91
CA ILE A 127 -3.21 -1.13 2.41
C ILE A 127 -3.01 -2.31 1.46
N PRO A 128 -2.75 -2.08 0.16
CA PRO A 128 -2.36 -3.14 -0.76
C PRO A 128 -0.87 -3.46 -0.59
N ILE A 129 -0.54 -4.72 -0.41
CA ILE A 129 0.83 -5.21 -0.38
C ILE A 129 1.01 -6.20 -1.53
N ASN A 130 1.79 -5.82 -2.53
CA ASN A 130 2.26 -6.74 -3.54
C ASN A 130 3.39 -7.57 -2.96
N LEU A 131 3.28 -8.86 -3.09
CA LEU A 131 4.29 -9.78 -2.58
C LEU A 131 4.52 -10.98 -3.50
N SER A 132 5.67 -11.60 -3.32
CA SER A 132 6.06 -12.89 -3.88
C SER A 132 6.84 -13.66 -2.84
N LEU A 133 6.92 -14.99 -2.97
CA LEU A 133 7.72 -15.84 -2.08
C LEU A 133 8.81 -16.53 -2.89
N PHE A 134 10.01 -16.56 -2.33
CA PHE A 134 11.18 -17.21 -2.90
C PHE A 134 11.63 -18.38 -2.03
N ASP A 135 12.22 -19.40 -2.65
CA ASP A 135 13.00 -20.40 -1.94
C ASP A 135 14.42 -19.89 -1.65
N LYS A 136 15.21 -20.67 -0.88
CA LYS A 136 16.59 -20.32 -0.54
C LYS A 136 17.55 -20.33 -1.74
N THR A 137 17.15 -20.93 -2.83
CA THR A 137 17.94 -20.99 -4.09
C THR A 137 17.60 -19.83 -5.03
N GLY A 138 16.61 -18.99 -4.66
CA GLY A 138 16.20 -17.82 -5.42
C GLY A 138 15.13 -18.09 -6.47
N ASN A 139 14.47 -19.25 -6.44
CA ASN A 139 13.30 -19.49 -7.30
C ASN A 139 12.07 -18.85 -6.70
N GLU A 140 11.28 -18.19 -7.53
CA GLU A 140 9.98 -17.63 -7.14
C GLU A 140 8.94 -18.77 -7.05
N ILE A 141 8.63 -19.21 -5.83
CA ILE A 141 7.72 -20.33 -5.54
C ILE A 141 6.26 -19.91 -5.42
N GLU A 142 6.00 -18.65 -5.07
CA GLU A 142 4.68 -18.01 -5.14
C GLU A 142 4.79 -16.76 -5.98
N LYS A 143 4.02 -16.71 -7.07
CA LYS A 143 4.04 -15.57 -8.01
C LYS A 143 3.53 -14.30 -7.37
N SER A 144 4.02 -13.17 -7.87
CA SER A 144 3.60 -11.84 -7.41
C SER A 144 2.09 -11.68 -7.47
N HIS A 145 1.50 -11.34 -6.32
CA HIS A 145 0.08 -11.04 -6.18
C HIS A 145 -0.13 -9.96 -5.11
N THR A 146 -1.34 -9.44 -5.04
CA THR A 146 -1.71 -8.39 -4.08
C THR A 146 -2.54 -8.96 -2.95
N ILE A 147 -2.12 -8.74 -1.71
CA ILE A 147 -2.97 -8.90 -0.53
C ILE A 147 -3.45 -7.53 -0.04
N LEU A 148 -4.62 -7.49 0.58
CA LEU A 148 -5.21 -6.26 1.11
C LEU A 148 -5.27 -6.34 2.64
N LEU A 149 -4.53 -5.45 3.32
CA LEU A 149 -4.68 -5.29 4.76
C LEU A 149 -5.84 -4.34 5.02
N SER A 150 -6.84 -4.82 5.72
CA SER A 150 -8.05 -4.05 6.07
C SER A 150 -8.33 -3.99 7.56
N LYS A 151 -7.61 -4.81 8.35
CA LYS A 151 -7.77 -4.94 9.80
C LYS A 151 -6.50 -4.50 10.53
N ALA A 152 -6.61 -4.24 11.83
CA ALA A 152 -5.46 -3.92 12.67
C ALA A 152 -4.43 -5.06 12.70
N ILE A 153 -4.92 -6.32 12.69
CA ILE A 153 -4.09 -7.53 12.56
C ILE A 153 -4.74 -8.42 11.53
N GLU A 154 -3.95 -8.91 10.57
CA GLU A 154 -4.43 -9.80 9.50
C GLU A 154 -3.37 -10.85 9.16
N ARG A 155 -3.81 -12.08 8.86
CA ARG A 155 -2.95 -13.23 8.60
C ARG A 155 -3.21 -13.78 7.20
N PHE A 156 -2.12 -14.10 6.50
CA PHE A 156 -2.14 -14.74 5.20
C PHE A 156 -1.32 -16.03 5.27
N ASN A 157 -1.92 -17.14 4.85
CA ASN A 157 -1.33 -18.47 4.95
C ASN A 157 -0.99 -19.02 3.57
N TYR A 158 0.19 -19.59 3.44
CA TYR A 158 0.69 -20.28 2.26
C TYR A 158 1.00 -21.71 2.65
N THR A 159 0.34 -22.66 2.03
CA THR A 159 0.39 -24.10 2.39
C THR A 159 1.19 -24.91 1.38
N ASN A 160 1.46 -26.18 1.72
CA ASN A 160 2.21 -27.13 0.88
C ASN A 160 3.65 -26.68 0.60
N LEU A 161 4.30 -26.06 1.57
CA LEU A 161 5.69 -25.64 1.48
C LEU A 161 6.59 -26.62 2.22
N ASN A 162 7.71 -26.98 1.60
CA ASN A 162 8.70 -27.89 2.17
C ASN A 162 9.73 -27.19 3.06
N GLU A 163 9.85 -25.86 2.96
CA GLU A 163 10.75 -25.03 3.75
C GLU A 163 10.16 -23.65 3.96
N LYS A 164 10.69 -22.90 4.95
CA LYS A 164 10.33 -21.49 5.17
C LYS A 164 10.73 -20.68 3.95
N PRO A 165 9.79 -20.03 3.25
CA PRO A 165 10.10 -19.15 2.13
C PRO A 165 10.65 -17.80 2.60
N ILE A 166 11.19 -17.06 1.64
CA ILE A 166 11.67 -15.68 1.80
C ILE A 166 10.66 -14.75 1.15
N PRO A 167 10.00 -13.85 1.89
CA PRO A 167 9.00 -12.95 1.34
C PRO A 167 9.66 -11.71 0.71
N SER A 168 9.35 -11.42 -0.54
CA SER A 168 9.59 -10.13 -1.18
C SER A 168 8.30 -9.29 -1.08
N LEU A 169 8.35 -8.19 -0.35
CA LEU A 169 7.18 -7.40 0.04
C LEU A 169 7.21 -5.99 -0.56
N LEU A 170 6.04 -5.33 -0.64
CA LEU A 170 5.88 -3.99 -1.23
C LEU A 170 6.42 -3.88 -2.66
N ARG A 171 6.38 -4.97 -3.40
CA ARG A 171 6.84 -5.00 -4.79
C ARG A 171 6.15 -3.91 -5.60
N SER A 172 6.92 -3.31 -6.52
CA SER A 172 6.49 -2.15 -7.29
C SER A 172 6.02 -0.97 -6.42
N LEU A 173 6.56 -0.85 -5.20
CA LEU A 173 6.21 0.19 -4.24
C LEU A 173 4.68 0.28 -4.02
N SER A 174 4.03 -0.85 -3.73
CA SER A 174 2.57 -0.99 -3.76
C SER A 174 1.80 -0.10 -2.78
N ALA A 175 2.43 0.38 -1.70
CA ALA A 175 1.83 1.33 -0.76
C ALA A 175 2.89 2.21 -0.07
N PRO A 176 2.59 3.49 0.21
CA PRO A 176 3.49 4.41 0.91
C PRO A 176 3.43 4.20 2.42
N ILE A 177 3.97 3.08 2.90
CA ILE A 177 3.98 2.69 4.33
C ILE A 177 5.41 2.54 4.86
N ASN A 178 5.54 2.51 6.18
CA ASN A 178 6.75 2.07 6.88
C ASN A 178 6.58 0.60 7.24
N LEU A 179 7.22 -0.30 6.49
CA LEU A 179 7.20 -1.73 6.78
C LEU A 179 8.39 -2.10 7.66
N GLU A 180 8.10 -2.70 8.82
CA GLU A 180 9.10 -3.32 9.70
C GLU A 180 9.10 -4.83 9.45
N ASP A 181 9.99 -5.29 8.59
CA ASP A 181 10.33 -6.70 8.37
C ASP A 181 11.57 -7.10 9.21
N LYS A 182 11.82 -8.39 9.31
CA LYS A 182 12.96 -8.96 10.06
C LYS A 182 13.78 -9.89 9.18
N LEU A 183 13.92 -9.59 7.91
CA LEU A 183 14.71 -10.39 6.99
C LEU A 183 16.16 -10.49 7.47
N SER A 184 16.68 -11.71 7.53
CA SER A 184 18.07 -11.98 7.83
C SER A 184 18.97 -11.54 6.68
N ARG A 185 20.30 -11.41 6.95
CA ARG A 185 21.28 -11.10 5.93
C ARG A 185 21.28 -12.11 4.78
N ASP A 186 21.10 -13.39 5.08
CA ASP A 186 21.09 -14.43 4.05
C ASP A 186 19.85 -14.33 3.15
N GLU A 187 18.69 -14.04 3.74
CA GLU A 187 17.44 -13.79 3.00
C GLU A 187 17.57 -12.54 2.12
N LEU A 188 18.16 -11.46 2.63
CA LEU A 188 18.43 -10.25 1.83
C LEU A 188 19.41 -10.52 0.66
N LEU A 189 20.43 -11.37 0.85
CA LEU A 189 21.34 -11.75 -0.24
C LEU A 189 20.62 -12.53 -1.34
N VAL A 190 19.70 -13.44 -0.97
CA VAL A 190 18.91 -14.17 -1.96
C VAL A 190 18.01 -13.21 -2.74
N LEU A 191 17.28 -12.32 -2.08
CA LEU A 191 16.45 -11.32 -2.77
C LEU A 191 17.28 -10.36 -3.62
N GLY A 192 18.42 -9.90 -3.12
CA GLY A 192 19.35 -9.03 -3.84
C GLY A 192 19.90 -9.66 -5.14
N ALA A 193 20.05 -10.98 -5.16
CA ALA A 193 20.53 -11.71 -6.34
C ALA A 193 19.38 -12.08 -7.31
N HIS A 194 18.22 -12.48 -6.80
CA HIS A 194 17.23 -13.22 -7.57
C HIS A 194 15.85 -12.56 -7.69
N ASP A 195 15.53 -11.53 -6.86
CA ASP A 195 14.20 -10.90 -6.92
C ASP A 195 13.94 -10.36 -8.33
N SER A 196 12.78 -10.70 -8.88
CA SER A 196 12.33 -10.19 -10.19
C SER A 196 11.86 -8.73 -10.12
N ASP A 197 11.53 -8.20 -8.94
CA ASP A 197 11.29 -6.76 -8.74
C ASP A 197 12.62 -6.02 -8.58
N LEU A 198 12.91 -5.13 -9.52
CA LEU A 198 14.22 -4.44 -9.59
C LEU A 198 14.45 -3.49 -8.40
N PHE A 199 13.37 -2.88 -7.87
CA PHE A 199 13.50 -2.02 -6.71
C PHE A 199 13.79 -2.84 -5.45
N ASN A 200 13.06 -3.92 -5.22
CA ASN A 200 13.29 -4.80 -4.07
C ASN A 200 14.67 -5.45 -4.11
N ARG A 201 15.13 -5.84 -5.30
CA ARG A 201 16.51 -6.33 -5.50
C ARG A 201 17.54 -5.30 -5.03
N TRP A 202 17.43 -4.06 -5.49
CA TRP A 202 18.33 -2.98 -5.11
C TRP A 202 18.25 -2.66 -3.61
N ASP A 203 17.05 -2.57 -3.04
CA ASP A 203 16.82 -2.27 -1.62
C ASP A 203 17.39 -3.35 -0.70
N SER A 204 17.26 -4.63 -1.10
CA SER A 204 17.81 -5.78 -0.36
C SER A 204 19.34 -5.76 -0.29
N ILE A 205 20.03 -5.26 -1.34
CA ILE A 205 21.48 -5.10 -1.33
C ILE A 205 21.90 -3.93 -0.44
N ARG A 206 21.04 -2.92 -0.30
CA ARG A 206 21.31 -1.70 0.47
C ARG A 206 21.08 -1.88 1.97
N LYS A 207 20.20 -2.78 2.37
CA LYS A 207 19.92 -3.13 3.77
C LYS A 207 21.05 -3.99 4.36
#